data_195cf44f18073ba8c1d7acb8e8890cbe
#
_entry.id   195cf44f18073ba8c1d7acb8e8890cbe
#
_cell.length_a   1.000
_cell.length_b   1.000
_cell.length_c   1.000
_cell.angle_alpha   90.00
_cell.angle_beta   90.00
_cell.angle_gamma   90.00
#
_symmetry.space_group_name_H-M   'P 1'
#
loop_
_entity.id
_entity.type
_entity.pdbx_description
1 polymer ?
#
loop_
_entity_poly.entity_id
_entity_poly.type
_entity_poly.pdbx_seq_one_letter_code
_entity_poly.pdbx_strand_id
1 'polypeptide(L)'
;MTTATTRPRTLAEKVWDEHVVVRGEGEGASRTPDLLYIDLHLVHEVTSPQAFEGLRLAGRPVRRPDLTIATEDHNTPTLDIDQPIADPTSRTQIETLRANCAEFGVRLHPLGDAEQGIVHVVGPQLGLTQPGLTVVCLLYTSDAADDVYQV
;
A
#
# COMPACT_ATOMS: atom_id res chain seq x y z
N MET A 1 39.83 11.63 20.58
CA MET A 1 38.66 10.90 20.10
C MET A 1 37.44 11.64 20.56
N THR A 2 36.86 12.46 19.70
CA THR A 2 35.66 13.26 20.02
C THR A 2 34.47 12.33 19.90
N THR A 3 33.85 11.94 21.02
CA THR A 3 32.57 11.21 21.03
C THR A 3 31.52 12.15 20.47
N ALA A 4 31.11 11.95 19.23
CA ALA A 4 29.96 12.62 18.67
C ALA A 4 28.76 12.25 19.53
N THR A 5 28.24 13.20 20.29
CA THR A 5 27.02 13.05 21.09
C THR A 5 25.88 12.96 20.11
N THR A 6 25.50 11.74 19.75
CA THR A 6 24.32 11.52 18.91
C THR A 6 23.09 11.96 19.70
N ARG A 7 22.35 12.96 19.18
CA ARG A 7 21.09 13.37 19.78
C ARG A 7 20.13 12.19 19.89
N PRO A 8 19.26 12.16 20.91
CA PRO A 8 18.20 11.17 20.98
C PRO A 8 17.35 11.21 19.72
N ARG A 9 16.96 10.04 19.22
CA ARG A 9 16.16 9.89 17.99
C ARG A 9 14.85 9.19 18.30
N THR A 10 13.79 9.60 17.63
CA THR A 10 12.49 8.94 17.69
C THR A 10 12.54 7.60 16.97
N LEU A 11 11.56 6.73 17.22
CA LEU A 11 11.42 5.47 16.49
C LEU A 11 11.24 5.72 14.99
N ALA A 12 10.40 6.69 14.62
CA ALA A 12 10.17 7.07 13.23
C ALA A 12 11.46 7.48 12.51
N GLU A 13 12.29 8.32 13.14
CA GLU A 13 13.60 8.69 12.56
C GLU A 13 14.54 7.50 12.38
N LYS A 14 14.49 6.53 13.28
CA LYS A 14 15.32 5.32 13.17
C LYS A 14 14.86 4.44 12.01
N VAL A 15 13.55 4.14 11.95
CA VAL A 15 12.96 3.34 10.87
C VAL A 15 13.18 4.02 9.53
N TRP A 16 12.93 5.35 9.44
CA TRP A 16 13.18 6.11 8.23
C TRP A 16 14.60 5.94 7.72
N ASP A 17 15.59 6.18 8.58
CA ASP A 17 17.00 6.12 8.19
C ASP A 17 17.46 4.72 7.76
N GLU A 18 16.87 3.66 8.35
CA GLU A 18 17.16 2.27 7.98
C GLU A 18 16.59 1.89 6.60
N HIS A 19 15.57 2.63 6.13
CA HIS A 19 14.90 2.36 4.86
C HIS A 19 15.30 3.32 3.73
N VAL A 20 16.12 4.34 4.00
CA VAL A 20 16.59 5.24 2.95
C VAL A 20 17.55 4.54 1.99
N VAL A 21 17.13 4.42 0.74
CA VAL A 21 17.95 3.90 -0.37
C VAL A 21 18.78 5.02 -0.98
N VAL A 22 18.16 6.20 -1.19
CA VAL A 22 18.82 7.41 -1.69
C VAL A 22 18.36 8.61 -0.86
N ARG A 23 19.31 9.35 -0.32
CA ARG A 23 19.02 10.61 0.37
C ARG A 23 18.68 11.71 -0.64
N GLY A 24 17.64 12.47 -0.34
CA GLY A 24 17.34 13.67 -1.11
C GLY A 24 18.41 14.73 -0.96
N GLU A 25 18.65 15.48 -2.03
CA GLU A 25 19.65 16.55 -2.08
C GLU A 25 18.97 17.93 -1.91
N GLY A 26 19.73 18.91 -1.43
CA GLY A 26 19.27 20.28 -1.20
C GLY A 26 18.90 20.55 0.26
N GLU A 27 18.44 21.77 0.54
CA GLU A 27 18.02 22.22 1.87
C GLU A 27 16.67 22.91 1.85
N GLY A 28 15.95 22.85 2.97
CA GLY A 28 14.65 23.50 3.14
C GLY A 28 13.63 23.06 2.09
N ALA A 29 12.89 24.01 1.54
CA ALA A 29 11.83 23.74 0.55
C ALA A 29 12.35 23.26 -0.83
N SER A 30 13.65 23.40 -1.09
CA SER A 30 14.28 22.91 -2.33
C SER A 30 14.88 21.52 -2.22
N ARG A 31 14.74 20.86 -1.06
CA ARG A 31 15.25 19.51 -0.86
C ARG A 31 14.38 18.51 -1.63
N THR A 32 15.04 17.65 -2.42
CA THR A 32 14.36 16.54 -3.09
C THR A 32 13.95 15.47 -2.07
N PRO A 33 12.87 14.70 -2.30
CA PRO A 33 12.46 13.60 -1.42
C PRO A 33 13.52 12.51 -1.29
N ASP A 34 13.58 11.87 -0.11
CA ASP A 34 14.32 10.63 0.05
C ASP A 34 13.64 9.49 -0.72
N LEU A 35 14.40 8.58 -1.30
CA LEU A 35 13.90 7.33 -1.83
C LEU A 35 13.95 6.28 -0.73
N LEU A 36 12.78 5.72 -0.38
CA LEU A 36 12.67 4.71 0.66
C LEU A 36 12.46 3.30 0.07
N TYR A 37 13.00 2.30 0.73
CA TYR A 37 12.58 0.92 0.55
C TYR A 37 11.26 0.70 1.29
N ILE A 38 10.32 -0.01 0.67
CA ILE A 38 9.01 -0.36 1.24
C ILE A 38 8.97 -1.86 1.51
N ASP A 39 8.72 -2.24 2.78
CA ASP A 39 8.70 -3.64 3.21
C ASP A 39 7.37 -4.33 2.91
N LEU A 40 6.27 -3.58 2.92
CA LEU A 40 4.93 -4.13 2.64
C LEU A 40 4.05 -3.10 1.96
N HIS A 41 3.36 -3.53 0.91
CA HIS A 41 2.34 -2.74 0.23
C HIS A 41 0.98 -3.44 0.37
N LEU A 42 0.03 -2.75 1.02
CA LEU A 42 -1.34 -3.21 1.16
C LEU A 42 -2.21 -2.56 0.08
N VAL A 43 -3.00 -3.36 -0.61
CA VAL A 43 -3.78 -2.96 -1.78
C VAL A 43 -5.25 -3.35 -1.59
N HIS A 44 -6.17 -2.54 -2.07
CA HIS A 44 -7.60 -2.81 -2.10
C HIS A 44 -8.23 -2.32 -3.42
N GLU A 45 -9.52 -2.60 -3.63
CA GLU A 45 -10.20 -2.42 -4.92
C GLU A 45 -10.45 -0.96 -5.33
N VAL A 46 -10.53 -0.02 -4.37
CA VAL A 46 -11.01 1.34 -4.68
C VAL A 46 -9.96 2.16 -5.43
N THR A 47 -8.72 2.14 -4.97
CA THR A 47 -7.64 3.02 -5.48
C THR A 47 -6.64 2.32 -6.39
N SER A 48 -6.54 1.00 -6.32
CA SER A 48 -5.56 0.22 -7.06
C SER A 48 -5.73 0.16 -8.59
N PRO A 49 -6.94 0.30 -9.18
CA PRO A 49 -7.09 0.18 -10.63
C PRO A 49 -6.19 1.13 -11.42
N GLN A 50 -6.06 2.38 -10.97
CA GLN A 50 -5.21 3.38 -11.63
C GLN A 50 -3.71 3.04 -11.53
N ALA A 51 -3.27 2.49 -10.39
CA ALA A 51 -1.88 2.08 -10.20
C ALA A 51 -1.51 0.92 -11.13
N PHE A 52 -2.36 -0.12 -11.22
CA PHE A 52 -2.15 -1.23 -12.14
C PHE A 52 -2.19 -0.79 -13.61
N GLU A 53 -3.11 0.12 -13.96
CA GLU A 53 -3.16 0.67 -15.32
C GLU A 53 -1.88 1.45 -15.65
N GLY A 54 -1.37 2.25 -14.72
CA GLY A 54 -0.09 2.95 -14.89
C GLY A 54 1.07 1.99 -15.15
N LEU A 55 1.13 0.86 -14.41
CA LEU A 55 2.14 -0.18 -14.65
C LEU A 55 1.99 -0.81 -16.05
N ARG A 56 0.76 -1.13 -16.45
CA ARG A 56 0.44 -1.71 -17.75
C ARG A 56 0.86 -0.80 -18.90
N LEU A 57 0.50 0.49 -18.83
CA LEU A 57 0.86 1.50 -19.82
C LEU A 57 2.39 1.70 -19.92
N ALA A 58 3.08 1.60 -18.78
CA ALA A 58 4.54 1.72 -18.73
C ALA A 58 5.27 0.40 -19.11
N GLY A 59 4.54 -0.68 -19.34
CA GLY A 59 5.13 -2.02 -19.60
C GLY A 59 5.95 -2.55 -18.43
N ARG A 60 5.55 -2.23 -17.19
CA ARG A 60 6.28 -2.60 -15.96
C ARG A 60 5.50 -3.65 -15.15
N PRO A 61 6.16 -4.68 -14.63
CA PRO A 61 5.57 -5.57 -13.65
C PRO A 61 5.49 -4.90 -12.26
N VAL A 62 4.71 -5.49 -11.35
CA VAL A 62 4.87 -5.22 -9.92
C VAL A 62 6.27 -5.68 -9.51
N ARG A 63 7.04 -4.80 -8.91
CA ARG A 63 8.45 -5.07 -8.59
C ARG A 63 8.63 -6.15 -7.53
N ARG A 64 7.78 -6.15 -6.51
CA ARG A 64 7.83 -7.08 -5.37
C ARG A 64 6.43 -7.62 -5.08
N PRO A 65 5.91 -8.53 -5.92
CA PRO A 65 4.60 -9.13 -5.69
C PRO A 65 4.56 -9.95 -4.40
N ASP A 66 5.70 -10.45 -3.95
CA ASP A 66 5.89 -11.15 -2.67
C ASP A 66 5.72 -10.25 -1.43
N LEU A 67 5.88 -8.93 -1.58
CA LEU A 67 5.67 -7.90 -0.55
C LEU A 67 4.41 -7.05 -0.81
N THR A 68 3.56 -7.49 -1.72
CA THR A 68 2.30 -6.79 -2.07
C THR A 68 1.14 -7.72 -1.78
N ILE A 69 0.24 -7.30 -0.91
CA ILE A 69 -0.93 -8.09 -0.49
C ILE A 69 -2.18 -7.29 -0.78
N ALA A 70 -3.14 -7.91 -1.44
CA ALA A 70 -4.44 -7.33 -1.74
C ALA A 70 -5.55 -7.99 -0.91
N THR A 71 -6.54 -7.21 -0.52
CA THR A 71 -7.78 -7.71 0.09
C THR A 71 -8.98 -6.98 -0.50
N GLU A 72 -10.11 -7.67 -0.60
CA GLU A 72 -11.40 -7.06 -0.95
C GLU A 72 -12.02 -6.54 0.33
N ASP A 73 -12.20 -5.23 0.44
CA ASP A 73 -12.47 -4.57 1.72
C ASP A 73 -13.61 -3.54 1.66
N HIS A 74 -13.54 -2.54 0.76
CA HIS A 74 -14.41 -1.36 0.81
C HIS A 74 -15.77 -1.56 0.14
N ASN A 75 -15.82 -2.31 -0.95
CA ASN A 75 -17.03 -2.50 -1.78
C ASN A 75 -17.60 -3.91 -1.66
N THR A 76 -17.35 -4.56 -0.52
CA THR A 76 -17.84 -5.90 -0.24
C THR A 76 -19.12 -5.87 0.56
N PRO A 77 -20.13 -6.72 0.25
CA PRO A 77 -21.32 -6.87 1.07
C PRO A 77 -20.96 -7.51 2.42
N THR A 78 -21.73 -7.17 3.45
CA THR A 78 -21.61 -7.76 4.80
C THR A 78 -22.66 -8.84 5.05
N LEU A 79 -23.65 -8.95 4.16
CA LEU A 79 -24.71 -9.97 4.18
C LEU A 79 -24.71 -10.67 2.82
N ASP A 80 -25.13 -11.94 2.82
CA ASP A 80 -25.25 -12.74 1.60
C ASP A 80 -23.97 -12.71 0.74
N ILE A 81 -22.83 -12.87 1.38
CA ILE A 81 -21.49 -12.74 0.76
C ILE A 81 -21.23 -13.78 -0.35
N ASP A 82 -22.02 -14.84 -0.40
CA ASP A 82 -22.03 -15.88 -1.43
C ASP A 82 -22.85 -15.50 -2.68
N GLN A 83 -23.61 -14.40 -2.61
CA GLN A 83 -24.37 -13.88 -3.73
C GLN A 83 -23.56 -12.86 -4.55
N PRO A 84 -23.90 -12.70 -5.85
CA PRO A 84 -23.29 -11.67 -6.66
C PRO A 84 -23.50 -10.27 -6.07
N ILE A 85 -22.45 -9.44 -6.08
CA ILE A 85 -22.52 -8.05 -5.60
C ILE A 85 -23.55 -7.30 -6.46
N ALA A 86 -24.60 -6.79 -5.82
CA ALA A 86 -25.75 -6.19 -6.48
C ALA A 86 -25.38 -4.85 -7.15
N ASP A 87 -24.60 -3.99 -6.45
CA ASP A 87 -24.16 -2.71 -7.01
C ASP A 87 -23.17 -2.93 -8.17
N PRO A 88 -23.47 -2.42 -9.39
CA PRO A 88 -22.62 -2.64 -10.55
C PRO A 88 -21.22 -2.01 -10.40
N THR A 89 -21.11 -0.85 -9.74
CA THR A 89 -19.84 -0.15 -9.54
C THR A 89 -18.94 -0.94 -8.61
N SER A 90 -19.44 -1.34 -7.45
CA SER A 90 -18.74 -2.16 -6.49
C SER A 90 -18.29 -3.48 -7.10
N ARG A 91 -19.18 -4.15 -7.83
CA ARG A 91 -18.86 -5.38 -8.55
C ARG A 91 -17.71 -5.18 -9.53
N THR A 92 -17.76 -4.13 -10.36
CA THR A 92 -16.70 -3.86 -11.34
C THR A 92 -15.36 -3.60 -10.66
N GLN A 93 -15.33 -2.88 -9.55
CA GLN A 93 -14.09 -2.62 -8.81
C GLN A 93 -13.49 -3.92 -8.24
N ILE A 94 -14.31 -4.77 -7.64
CA ILE A 94 -13.89 -6.08 -7.13
C ILE A 94 -13.36 -6.98 -8.27
N GLU A 95 -14.10 -7.10 -9.36
CA GLU A 95 -13.66 -7.89 -10.52
C GLU A 95 -12.37 -7.36 -11.14
N THR A 96 -12.20 -6.04 -11.17
CA THR A 96 -10.98 -5.39 -11.65
C THR A 96 -9.80 -5.69 -10.73
N LEU A 97 -9.97 -5.64 -9.41
CA LEU A 97 -8.92 -6.03 -8.47
C LEU A 97 -8.49 -7.48 -8.68
N ARG A 98 -9.44 -8.40 -8.79
CA ARG A 98 -9.19 -9.82 -9.06
C ARG A 98 -8.37 -10.03 -10.34
N ALA A 99 -8.80 -9.39 -11.43
CA ALA A 99 -8.10 -9.46 -12.70
C ALA A 99 -6.68 -8.91 -12.62
N ASN A 100 -6.51 -7.75 -12.00
CA ASN A 100 -5.20 -7.12 -11.82
C ASN A 100 -4.27 -7.97 -10.94
N CYS A 101 -4.75 -8.50 -9.82
CA CYS A 101 -3.96 -9.37 -8.97
C CYS A 101 -3.50 -10.64 -9.70
N ALA A 102 -4.38 -11.24 -10.51
CA ALA A 102 -4.03 -12.40 -11.31
C ALA A 102 -2.99 -12.08 -12.39
N GLU A 103 -3.15 -10.94 -13.08
CA GLU A 103 -2.22 -10.47 -14.13
C GLU A 103 -0.82 -10.18 -13.57
N PHE A 104 -0.75 -9.47 -12.45
CA PHE A 104 0.51 -9.00 -11.87
C PHE A 104 1.12 -9.94 -10.81
N GLY A 105 0.48 -11.08 -10.54
CA GLY A 105 0.97 -12.08 -9.58
C GLY A 105 0.91 -11.62 -8.13
N VAL A 106 -0.03 -10.74 -7.79
CA VAL A 106 -0.23 -10.24 -6.43
C VAL A 106 -1.15 -11.18 -5.65
N ARG A 107 -0.76 -11.51 -4.41
CA ARG A 107 -1.60 -12.30 -3.50
C ARG A 107 -2.86 -11.53 -3.15
N LEU A 108 -4.02 -12.15 -3.32
CA LEU A 108 -5.33 -11.59 -3.02
C LEU A 108 -6.06 -12.44 -1.96
N HIS A 109 -6.65 -11.79 -0.98
CA HIS A 109 -7.65 -12.34 -0.07
C HIS A 109 -9.04 -11.87 -0.52
N PRO A 110 -9.75 -12.69 -1.34
CA PRO A 110 -11.05 -12.31 -1.88
C PRO A 110 -12.16 -12.46 -0.83
N LEU A 111 -13.31 -11.86 -1.10
CA LEU A 111 -14.54 -12.00 -0.30
C LEU A 111 -14.88 -13.48 -0.06
N GLY A 112 -15.03 -13.85 1.21
CA GLY A 112 -15.26 -15.22 1.64
C GLY A 112 -14.01 -16.04 1.95
N ASP A 113 -12.81 -15.51 1.69
CA ASP A 113 -11.55 -16.11 2.15
C ASP A 113 -11.42 -15.99 3.67
N ALA A 114 -10.83 -16.99 4.32
CA ALA A 114 -10.65 -17.02 5.79
C ALA A 114 -9.74 -15.90 6.31
N GLU A 115 -8.87 -15.36 5.48
CA GLU A 115 -7.93 -14.29 5.78
C GLU A 115 -8.37 -12.94 5.19
N GLN A 116 -9.56 -12.87 4.57
CA GLN A 116 -10.11 -11.62 4.05
C GLN A 116 -10.60 -10.73 5.19
N GLY A 117 -10.45 -9.43 5.05
CA GLY A 117 -10.94 -8.46 6.02
C GLY A 117 -10.49 -7.04 5.71
N ILE A 118 -10.74 -6.15 6.65
CA ILE A 118 -10.35 -4.74 6.56
C ILE A 118 -8.85 -4.64 6.33
N VAL A 119 -8.42 -3.92 5.30
CA VAL A 119 -7.02 -3.85 4.84
C VAL A 119 -6.05 -3.52 5.98
N HIS A 120 -6.40 -2.58 6.86
CA HIS A 120 -5.55 -2.19 7.99
C HIS A 120 -5.57 -3.18 9.16
N VAL A 121 -6.47 -4.17 9.14
CA VAL A 121 -6.56 -5.24 10.15
C VAL A 121 -5.88 -6.51 9.65
N VAL A 122 -6.02 -6.84 8.38
CA VAL A 122 -5.43 -8.03 7.76
C VAL A 122 -3.91 -8.06 7.94
N GLY A 123 -3.23 -6.95 7.66
CA GLY A 123 -1.77 -6.87 7.81
C GLY A 123 -1.26 -7.28 9.21
N PRO A 124 -1.71 -6.63 10.29
CA PRO A 124 -1.34 -7.00 11.65
C PRO A 124 -1.81 -8.40 12.05
N GLN A 125 -3.03 -8.77 11.69
CA GLN A 125 -3.63 -10.07 12.08
C GLN A 125 -2.87 -11.25 11.49
N LEU A 126 -2.40 -11.13 10.26
CA LEU A 126 -1.59 -12.16 9.60
C LEU A 126 -0.09 -12.06 9.95
N GLY A 127 0.30 -11.14 10.82
CA GLY A 127 1.70 -10.93 11.18
C GLY A 127 2.56 -10.33 10.07
N LEU A 128 1.94 -9.73 9.05
CA LEU A 128 2.62 -9.12 7.93
C LEU A 128 3.13 -7.72 8.27
N THR A 129 2.37 -6.98 9.08
CA THR A 129 2.77 -5.66 9.58
C THR A 129 3.49 -5.83 10.92
N GLN A 130 4.78 -5.57 10.95
CA GLN A 130 5.63 -5.76 12.13
C GLN A 130 6.34 -4.46 12.53
N PRO A 131 6.76 -4.33 13.81
CA PRO A 131 7.56 -3.19 14.24
C PRO A 131 8.85 -3.04 13.42
N GLY A 132 9.15 -1.82 13.02
CA GLY A 132 10.34 -1.50 12.23
C GLY A 132 10.16 -1.58 10.73
N LEU A 133 9.00 -2.01 10.23
CA LEU A 133 8.69 -2.04 8.81
C LEU A 133 8.14 -0.71 8.30
N THR A 134 8.43 -0.40 7.04
CA THR A 134 7.73 0.62 6.25
C THR A 134 6.59 -0.04 5.48
N VAL A 135 5.37 0.38 5.80
CA VAL A 135 4.15 -0.15 5.18
C VAL A 135 3.44 0.98 4.45
N VAL A 136 3.07 0.74 3.21
CA VAL A 136 2.26 1.68 2.43
C VAL A 136 0.93 1.04 2.07
N CYS A 137 -0.12 1.87 2.02
CA CYS A 137 -1.42 1.51 1.53
C CYS A 137 -1.93 2.63 0.64
N LEU A 138 -2.52 2.29 -0.49
CA LEU A 138 -3.00 3.28 -1.46
C LEU A 138 -4.21 4.11 -0.99
N LEU A 139 -4.75 3.87 0.20
CA LEU A 139 -5.94 4.56 0.70
C LEU A 139 -5.77 6.09 0.74
N TYR A 140 -4.57 6.54 1.10
CA TYR A 140 -4.27 7.98 1.26
C TYR A 140 -3.22 8.50 0.27
N THR A 141 -2.49 7.63 -0.40
CA THR A 141 -1.35 8.03 -1.24
C THR A 141 -1.67 8.11 -2.73
N SER A 142 -2.79 7.55 -3.16
CA SER A 142 -3.24 7.66 -4.56
C SER A 142 -3.84 9.02 -4.90
N ASP A 143 -4.15 9.81 -3.89
CA ASP A 143 -4.78 11.12 -4.03
C ASP A 143 -3.91 12.25 -3.49
N ALA A 144 -2.62 12.20 -3.83
CA ALA A 144 -1.67 13.26 -3.52
C ALA A 144 -2.09 14.64 -4.09
N ALA A 145 -3.06 14.67 -5.00
CA ALA A 145 -3.65 15.89 -5.51
C ALA A 145 -4.69 16.49 -4.54
N ASP A 146 -5.41 15.65 -3.78
CA ASP A 146 -6.40 16.11 -2.80
C ASP A 146 -5.76 16.52 -1.48
N ASP A 147 -4.63 15.94 -1.10
CA ASP A 147 -3.87 16.33 0.10
C ASP A 147 -3.33 17.77 0.03
N VAL A 148 -3.21 18.34 -1.16
CA VAL A 148 -2.79 19.74 -1.36
C VAL A 148 -3.88 20.74 -0.95
N TYR A 149 -5.13 20.31 -0.84
CA TYR A 149 -6.27 21.17 -0.50
C TYR A 149 -6.71 21.07 0.98
N GLN A 150 -6.03 20.29 1.80
CA GLN A 150 -6.33 20.16 3.23
C GLN A 150 -5.35 20.89 4.15
N VAL A 151 -4.57 21.83 3.63
CA VAL A 151 -3.69 22.69 4.43
C VAL A 151 -4.28 24.09 4.54
#